data_3590907e1f28a5b2e4289948994b9eae
#
_entry.id   3590907e1f28a5b2e4289948994b9eae
#
_cell.length_a   1.000
_cell.length_b   1.000
_cell.length_c   1.000
_cell.angle_alpha   90.00
_cell.angle_beta   90.00
_cell.angle_gamma   90.00
#
_symmetry.space_group_name_H-M   'P 1'
#
loop_
_entity.id
_entity.type
_entity.pdbx_description
1 polymer ?
#
loop_
_entity_poly.entity_id
_entity_poly.type
_entity_poly.pdbx_seq_one_letter_code
_entity_poly.pdbx_strand_id
1 'polypeptide(L)'
;MKVAVYNRFLQSMGGGERHSGMLAQLLADDGHEVDLVGHDDIGKDALADHLGLNLGKVSMRIVPDLGEEAVARLSAEYDLFVNASYMSRVRAQAAHNLYLCYFPTPFDHDLVGWRRLLARVAGRWVREGRAGVVGWNPGWHLPEGGRLRRWVWSSGRAGVRFPAGEAKQVVFSLGRPAAPAAVEVSVTHDGAELARLEASPERFRRHRVQLPPSDHERELVFESDTFVPGGHDHRALGVAVSRLRMTDGSWTPRQWAGGRFPWLLRDPTDLGFLDHYERVLANSEYTRGWIRRLWGVDADVLFPPIRVQDLRPGPKQRRILTVGRFIARRVGHSKKQLELVEAFGRMVRRGGMDGWELHVVGGCEPSMRPYLAEVERAAEGLPVQVHANARRPLVEELFATSSIFWVATGLGEDDEKAPWLFEHFGITTVEAMAAGCVPVVIDKAGQREIVRHGIDGYRWTTLGELEALSRRLAGDDELRERLAAAAVERAGAFSEEAFVARWRQIAASLGLG
;
A
#
# COMPACT_ATOMS: atom_id res chain seq x y z
N MET A 1 -25.76 -6.62 7.35
CA MET A 1 -24.95 -5.53 7.95
C MET A 1 -24.49 -4.59 6.85
N LYS A 2 -24.28 -3.33 7.20
CA LYS A 2 -23.58 -2.36 6.34
C LYS A 2 -22.09 -2.42 6.62
N VAL A 3 -21.28 -2.72 5.61
CA VAL A 3 -19.85 -3.02 5.76
C VAL A 3 -19.00 -2.07 4.92
N ALA A 4 -17.89 -1.58 5.49
CA ALA A 4 -16.87 -0.90 4.73
C ALA A 4 -15.57 -1.71 4.72
N VAL A 5 -14.99 -1.94 3.54
CA VAL A 5 -13.61 -2.39 3.39
C VAL A 5 -12.79 -1.22 2.87
N TYR A 6 -11.93 -0.67 3.71
CA TYR A 6 -11.13 0.52 3.39
C TYR A 6 -9.72 0.16 2.95
N ASN A 7 -9.34 0.59 1.76
CA ASN A 7 -7.96 0.52 1.28
C ASN A 7 -7.57 1.81 0.55
N ARG A 8 -6.60 2.53 1.10
CA ARG A 8 -6.09 3.80 0.56
C ARG A 8 -5.38 3.64 -0.79
N PHE A 9 -4.90 2.45 -1.11
CA PHE A 9 -4.00 2.19 -2.24
C PHE A 9 -4.65 1.40 -3.37
N LEU A 10 -5.98 1.44 -3.51
CA LEU A 10 -6.72 0.69 -4.55
C LEU A 10 -6.15 0.93 -5.97
N GLN A 11 -5.64 2.13 -6.25
CA GLN A 11 -5.01 2.49 -7.52
C GLN A 11 -3.73 1.70 -7.83
N SER A 12 -3.09 1.07 -6.84
CA SER A 12 -1.91 0.24 -7.07
C SER A 12 -2.23 -1.11 -7.71
N MET A 13 -3.50 -1.54 -7.62
CA MET A 13 -4.04 -2.77 -8.22
C MET A 13 -3.15 -4.02 -8.00
N GLY A 14 -2.54 -4.11 -6.82
CA GLY A 14 -1.62 -5.18 -6.46
C GLY A 14 -2.29 -6.30 -5.63
N GLY A 15 -1.44 -7.13 -5.01
CA GLY A 15 -1.90 -8.26 -4.20
C GLY A 15 -2.67 -7.86 -2.94
N GLY A 16 -2.34 -6.73 -2.31
CA GLY A 16 -3.06 -6.19 -1.16
C GLY A 16 -4.46 -5.72 -1.54
N GLU A 17 -4.59 -5.06 -2.69
CA GLU A 17 -5.85 -4.58 -3.23
C GLU A 17 -6.75 -5.74 -3.65
N ARG A 18 -6.15 -6.81 -4.21
CA ARG A 18 -6.89 -8.03 -4.49
C ARG A 18 -7.39 -8.71 -3.21
N HIS A 19 -6.58 -8.74 -2.15
CA HIS A 19 -6.97 -9.29 -0.85
C HIS A 19 -8.17 -8.54 -0.25
N SER A 20 -8.11 -7.20 -0.20
CA SER A 20 -9.22 -6.38 0.30
C SER A 20 -10.46 -6.46 -0.61
N GLY A 21 -10.28 -6.48 -1.93
CA GLY A 21 -11.37 -6.60 -2.89
C GLY A 21 -12.08 -7.96 -2.83
N MET A 22 -11.33 -9.06 -2.66
CA MET A 22 -11.91 -10.40 -2.47
C MET A 22 -12.70 -10.50 -1.16
N LEU A 23 -12.22 -9.88 -0.09
CA LEU A 23 -12.96 -9.81 1.16
C LEU A 23 -14.27 -9.03 0.98
N ALA A 24 -14.24 -7.89 0.27
CA ALA A 24 -15.43 -7.12 -0.04
C ALA A 24 -16.43 -7.92 -0.89
N GLN A 25 -15.94 -8.64 -1.91
CA GLN A 25 -16.77 -9.52 -2.73
C GLN A 25 -17.43 -10.61 -1.90
N LEU A 26 -16.66 -11.31 -1.06
CA LEU A 26 -17.15 -12.39 -0.21
C LEU A 26 -18.27 -11.90 0.74
N LEU A 27 -18.06 -10.78 1.40
CA LEU A 27 -19.05 -10.17 2.30
C LEU A 27 -20.32 -9.77 1.55
N ALA A 28 -20.20 -9.27 0.32
CA ALA A 28 -21.35 -8.95 -0.53
C ALA A 28 -22.08 -10.22 -1.03
N ASP A 29 -21.36 -11.29 -1.29
CA ASP A 29 -21.94 -12.59 -1.66
C ASP A 29 -22.65 -13.27 -0.48
N ASP A 30 -22.18 -13.05 0.74
CA ASP A 30 -22.84 -13.47 1.98
C ASP A 30 -24.06 -12.57 2.36
N GLY A 31 -24.43 -11.59 1.50
CA GLY A 31 -25.65 -10.80 1.61
C GLY A 31 -25.53 -9.51 2.40
N HIS A 32 -24.31 -9.03 2.65
CA HIS A 32 -24.10 -7.73 3.29
C HIS A 32 -24.13 -6.58 2.27
N GLU A 33 -24.49 -5.37 2.71
CA GLU A 33 -24.32 -4.14 1.95
C GLU A 33 -22.88 -3.66 2.11
N VAL A 34 -22.08 -3.75 1.02
CA VAL A 34 -20.63 -3.56 1.10
C VAL A 34 -20.16 -2.39 0.27
N ASP A 35 -19.48 -1.45 0.92
CA ASP A 35 -18.71 -0.39 0.28
C ASP A 35 -17.21 -0.74 0.28
N LEU A 36 -16.59 -0.77 -0.89
CA LEU A 36 -15.14 -0.73 -1.03
C LEU A 36 -14.71 0.74 -1.06
N VAL A 37 -14.08 1.18 0.02
CA VAL A 37 -13.77 2.60 0.26
C VAL A 37 -12.35 2.91 -0.15
N GLY A 38 -12.17 3.92 -1.01
CA GLY A 38 -10.88 4.42 -1.47
C GLY A 38 -10.86 5.93 -1.65
N HIS A 39 -9.74 6.46 -2.14
CA HIS A 39 -9.57 7.91 -2.36
C HIS A 39 -9.49 8.29 -3.84
N ASP A 40 -9.17 7.33 -4.72
CA ASP A 40 -9.00 7.56 -6.15
C ASP A 40 -10.13 6.90 -6.93
N ASP A 41 -10.69 7.62 -7.88
CA ASP A 41 -11.68 7.07 -8.81
C ASP A 41 -10.95 6.34 -9.96
N ILE A 42 -10.79 5.04 -9.77
CA ILE A 42 -10.12 4.15 -10.74
C ILE A 42 -11.12 3.38 -11.61
N GLY A 43 -12.43 3.59 -11.41
CA GLY A 43 -13.48 2.82 -12.06
C GLY A 43 -13.61 1.38 -11.51
N LYS A 44 -14.81 1.02 -11.06
CA LYS A 44 -15.08 -0.31 -10.47
C LYS A 44 -14.76 -1.45 -11.42
N ASP A 45 -15.18 -1.32 -12.68
CA ASP A 45 -14.99 -2.37 -13.70
C ASP A 45 -13.50 -2.57 -14.03
N ALA A 46 -12.74 -1.48 -14.15
CA ALA A 46 -11.29 -1.55 -14.38
C ALA A 46 -10.56 -2.23 -13.22
N LEU A 47 -10.96 -1.94 -11.97
CA LEU A 47 -10.42 -2.62 -10.79
C LEU A 47 -10.80 -4.09 -10.77
N ALA A 48 -12.07 -4.44 -11.05
CA ALA A 48 -12.57 -5.79 -11.08
C ALA A 48 -11.84 -6.64 -12.14
N ASP A 49 -11.71 -6.12 -13.36
CA ASP A 49 -11.02 -6.79 -14.47
C ASP A 49 -9.54 -7.01 -14.17
N HIS A 50 -8.85 -5.97 -13.65
CA HIS A 50 -7.43 -6.07 -13.37
C HIS A 50 -7.13 -7.09 -12.26
N LEU A 51 -7.91 -7.08 -11.19
CA LEU A 51 -7.73 -7.97 -10.04
C LEU A 51 -8.40 -9.34 -10.22
N GLY A 52 -9.20 -9.53 -11.29
CA GLY A 52 -9.95 -10.74 -11.54
C GLY A 52 -11.02 -11.00 -10.46
N LEU A 53 -11.78 -9.97 -10.09
CA LEU A 53 -12.83 -10.01 -9.06
C LEU A 53 -14.21 -9.77 -9.66
N ASN A 54 -15.25 -10.28 -8.98
CA ASN A 54 -16.63 -9.94 -9.28
C ASN A 54 -17.15 -8.91 -8.27
N LEU A 55 -17.03 -7.64 -8.60
CA LEU A 55 -17.48 -6.54 -7.74
C LEU A 55 -18.92 -6.07 -8.05
N GLY A 56 -19.72 -6.87 -8.79
CA GLY A 56 -21.08 -6.48 -9.20
C GLY A 56 -21.99 -6.06 -8.03
N LYS A 57 -21.90 -6.77 -6.90
CA LYS A 57 -22.67 -6.49 -5.67
C LYS A 57 -21.98 -5.51 -4.70
N VAL A 58 -20.75 -5.09 -4.98
CA VAL A 58 -19.95 -4.18 -4.14
C VAL A 58 -20.12 -2.75 -4.66
N SER A 59 -20.39 -1.81 -3.78
CA SER A 59 -20.37 -0.38 -4.11
C SER A 59 -18.95 0.19 -3.98
N MET A 60 -18.54 1.06 -4.92
CA MET A 60 -17.30 1.85 -4.75
C MET A 60 -17.65 3.18 -4.10
N ARG A 61 -17.04 3.44 -2.95
CA ARG A 61 -17.21 4.71 -2.25
C ARG A 61 -15.90 5.49 -2.28
N ILE A 62 -15.83 6.48 -3.16
CA ILE A 62 -14.66 7.35 -3.26
C ILE A 62 -14.85 8.53 -2.32
N VAL A 63 -13.91 8.70 -1.39
CA VAL A 63 -13.90 9.78 -0.41
C VAL A 63 -12.61 10.60 -0.52
N PRO A 64 -12.66 11.92 -0.29
CA PRO A 64 -11.45 12.74 -0.27
C PRO A 64 -10.44 12.24 0.78
N ASP A 65 -9.15 12.26 0.45
CA ASP A 65 -8.10 11.95 1.44
C ASP A 65 -7.88 13.14 2.38
N LEU A 66 -8.71 13.23 3.39
CA LEU A 66 -8.69 14.26 4.42
C LEU A 66 -7.96 13.80 5.69
N GLY A 67 -7.24 12.68 5.59
CA GLY A 67 -6.48 12.09 6.68
C GLY A 67 -7.30 11.06 7.48
N GLU A 68 -6.62 10.42 8.42
CA GLU A 68 -7.13 9.25 9.15
C GLU A 68 -8.34 9.53 10.04
N GLU A 69 -8.46 10.77 10.57
CA GLU A 69 -9.63 11.15 11.37
C GLU A 69 -10.93 11.24 10.55
N ALA A 70 -10.83 11.65 9.27
CA ALA A 70 -11.99 11.66 8.39
C ALA A 70 -12.46 10.23 8.11
N VAL A 71 -11.54 9.30 7.91
CA VAL A 71 -11.87 7.88 7.74
C VAL A 71 -12.41 7.27 9.04
N ALA A 72 -11.87 7.67 10.20
CA ALA A 72 -12.38 7.24 11.50
C ALA A 72 -13.84 7.65 11.69
N ARG A 73 -14.21 8.89 11.35
CA ARG A 73 -15.61 9.32 11.39
C ARG A 73 -16.50 8.61 10.38
N LEU A 74 -15.98 8.42 9.16
CA LEU A 74 -16.69 7.66 8.13
C LEU A 74 -17.01 6.24 8.61
N SER A 75 -16.09 5.60 9.34
CA SER A 75 -16.28 4.23 9.83
C SER A 75 -17.50 4.11 10.77
N ALA A 76 -17.88 5.17 11.48
CA ALA A 76 -19.08 5.18 12.35
C ALA A 76 -20.41 5.02 11.57
N GLU A 77 -20.42 5.14 10.25
CA GLU A 77 -21.60 4.92 9.42
C GLU A 77 -21.88 3.44 9.13
N TYR A 78 -21.00 2.53 9.59
CA TYR A 78 -21.00 1.11 9.27
C TYR A 78 -21.13 0.23 10.51
N ASP A 79 -21.74 -0.95 10.32
CA ASP A 79 -21.78 -1.98 11.36
C ASP A 79 -20.41 -2.68 11.50
N LEU A 80 -19.77 -2.95 10.36
CA LEU A 80 -18.42 -3.53 10.29
C LEU A 80 -17.50 -2.66 9.43
N PHE A 81 -16.34 -2.33 9.98
CA PHE A 81 -15.27 -1.63 9.27
C PHE A 81 -14.00 -2.48 9.23
N VAL A 82 -13.54 -2.80 8.02
CA VAL A 82 -12.28 -3.51 7.80
C VAL A 82 -11.25 -2.54 7.25
N ASN A 83 -10.25 -2.20 8.04
CA ASN A 83 -9.12 -1.39 7.61
C ASN A 83 -8.06 -2.27 6.95
N ALA A 84 -8.01 -2.28 5.63
CA ALA A 84 -7.03 -2.99 4.82
C ALA A 84 -5.96 -2.06 4.22
N SER A 85 -5.74 -0.90 4.83
CA SER A 85 -4.82 0.11 4.33
C SER A 85 -3.44 -0.03 4.96
N TYR A 86 -2.39 -0.14 4.14
CA TYR A 86 -1.01 -0.24 4.60
C TYR A 86 -0.59 0.99 5.42
N MET A 87 0.05 0.76 6.57
CA MET A 87 0.51 1.79 7.51
C MET A 87 -0.58 2.77 7.98
N SER A 88 -1.85 2.36 8.02
CA SER A 88 -2.94 3.18 8.53
C SER A 88 -2.97 3.20 10.05
N ARG A 89 -3.31 4.35 10.63
CA ARG A 89 -3.57 4.55 12.07
C ARG A 89 -5.00 5.02 12.32
N VAL A 90 -5.92 4.68 11.46
CA VAL A 90 -7.34 5.03 11.62
C VAL A 90 -7.84 4.46 12.95
N ARG A 91 -8.41 5.33 13.78
CA ARG A 91 -9.11 4.97 15.03
C ARG A 91 -10.57 4.70 14.69
N ALA A 92 -10.83 3.51 14.18
CA ALA A 92 -12.15 3.12 13.68
C ALA A 92 -13.24 3.22 14.75
N GLN A 93 -14.47 3.56 14.34
CA GLN A 93 -15.61 3.88 15.21
C GLN A 93 -16.88 3.10 14.83
N ALA A 94 -16.77 2.08 13.98
CA ALA A 94 -17.90 1.18 13.68
C ALA A 94 -18.24 0.31 14.90
N ALA A 95 -19.38 -0.38 14.85
CA ALA A 95 -19.73 -1.34 15.90
C ALA A 95 -18.71 -2.48 16.00
N HIS A 96 -18.24 -2.99 14.85
CA HIS A 96 -17.17 -3.99 14.74
C HIS A 96 -16.03 -3.44 13.87
N ASN A 97 -14.79 -3.62 14.31
CA ASN A 97 -13.62 -3.09 13.62
C ASN A 97 -12.53 -4.14 13.49
N LEU A 98 -12.08 -4.41 12.27
CA LEU A 98 -10.99 -5.33 11.96
C LEU A 98 -9.84 -4.61 11.27
N TYR A 99 -8.60 -5.01 11.55
CA TYR A 99 -7.41 -4.48 10.90
C TYR A 99 -6.73 -5.57 10.07
N LEU A 100 -6.76 -5.47 8.75
CA LEU A 100 -6.00 -6.35 7.87
C LEU A 100 -4.59 -5.77 7.63
N CYS A 101 -3.61 -6.31 8.35
CA CYS A 101 -2.24 -5.85 8.33
C CYS A 101 -1.40 -6.63 7.32
N TYR A 102 -0.89 -5.94 6.29
CA TYR A 102 0.04 -6.54 5.33
C TYR A 102 1.46 -6.66 5.87
N PHE A 103 1.89 -5.69 6.66
CA PHE A 103 3.11 -5.74 7.47
C PHE A 103 3.12 -4.57 8.48
N PRO A 104 3.55 -4.78 9.73
CA PRO A 104 3.60 -3.73 10.76
C PRO A 104 4.87 -2.87 10.62
N THR A 105 5.04 -2.23 9.45
CA THR A 105 6.21 -1.38 9.18
C THR A 105 6.29 -0.23 10.18
N PRO A 106 7.43 -0.04 10.88
CA PRO A 106 7.58 1.07 11.79
C PRO A 106 7.43 2.41 11.06
N PHE A 107 6.68 3.35 11.65
CA PHE A 107 6.40 4.65 11.01
C PHE A 107 7.64 5.53 10.81
N ASP A 108 8.73 5.20 11.49
CA ASP A 108 10.05 5.85 11.37
C ASP A 108 11.05 5.05 10.51
N HIS A 109 10.60 4.04 9.77
CA HIS A 109 11.46 3.09 9.04
C HIS A 109 12.40 3.76 8.01
N ASP A 110 11.98 4.88 7.42
CA ASP A 110 12.75 5.67 6.46
C ASP A 110 13.61 6.77 7.10
N LEU A 111 13.53 6.93 8.43
CA LEU A 111 14.37 7.85 9.16
C LEU A 111 15.67 7.14 9.58
N VAL A 112 16.81 7.78 9.30
CA VAL A 112 18.13 7.24 9.63
C VAL A 112 18.90 8.14 10.58
N GLY A 113 19.75 7.52 11.40
CA GLY A 113 20.67 8.21 12.31
C GLY A 113 19.98 9.14 13.31
N TRP A 114 20.51 10.34 13.47
CA TRP A 114 20.06 11.34 14.46
C TRP A 114 18.59 11.77 14.25
N ARG A 115 18.08 11.74 13.00
CA ARG A 115 16.66 12.09 12.74
C ARG A 115 15.71 11.11 13.40
N ARG A 116 16.03 9.81 13.35
CA ARG A 116 15.24 8.76 14.01
C ARG A 116 15.23 8.95 15.52
N LEU A 117 16.40 9.22 16.11
CA LEU A 117 16.52 9.50 17.54
C LEU A 117 15.70 10.74 17.94
N LEU A 118 15.84 11.83 17.20
CA LEU A 118 15.09 13.07 17.47
C LEU A 118 13.57 12.89 17.30
N ALA A 119 13.10 12.14 16.32
CA ALA A 119 11.68 11.85 16.15
C ALA A 119 11.10 11.10 17.36
N ARG A 120 11.84 10.19 17.93
CA ARG A 120 11.44 9.43 19.15
C ARG A 120 11.45 10.29 20.41
N VAL A 121 12.44 11.16 20.59
CA VAL A 121 12.59 12.00 21.79
C VAL A 121 11.71 13.24 21.73
N ALA A 122 11.74 13.96 20.63
CA ALA A 122 11.05 15.25 20.48
C ALA A 122 9.67 15.15 19.80
N GLY A 123 9.36 14.00 19.17
CA GLY A 123 8.12 13.82 18.40
C GLY A 123 6.86 14.00 19.25
N ARG A 124 6.83 13.41 20.44
CA ARG A 124 5.73 13.56 21.39
C ARG A 124 5.52 15.03 21.79
N TRP A 125 6.60 15.73 22.15
CA TRP A 125 6.56 17.15 22.49
C TRP A 125 6.05 18.02 21.31
N VAL A 126 6.46 17.71 20.09
CA VAL A 126 6.01 18.43 18.88
C VAL A 126 4.53 18.16 18.59
N ARG A 127 4.05 16.93 18.78
CA ARG A 127 2.63 16.55 18.58
C ARG A 127 1.70 17.23 19.56
N GLU A 128 2.05 17.25 20.83
CA GLU A 128 1.27 17.92 21.87
C GLU A 128 1.09 19.42 21.60
N GLY A 129 1.94 20.04 20.78
CA GLY A 129 1.84 21.42 20.33
C GLY A 129 1.00 21.66 19.06
N ARG A 130 0.47 20.60 18.43
CA ARG A 130 -0.36 20.67 17.23
C ARG A 130 -1.83 20.95 17.52
N ALA A 131 -2.12 21.76 18.51
CA ALA A 131 -3.50 22.15 18.78
C ALA A 131 -4.09 22.94 17.60
N GLY A 132 -5.26 22.54 17.10
CA GLY A 132 -6.07 23.45 16.38
C GLY A 132 -6.87 23.01 15.18
N VAL A 133 -6.50 21.95 14.46
CA VAL A 133 -7.35 21.45 13.36
C VAL A 133 -7.91 20.09 13.76
N VAL A 134 -9.23 20.00 13.91
CA VAL A 134 -9.91 18.74 14.25
C VAL A 134 -10.10 17.87 13.00
N GLY A 135 -10.31 18.50 11.85
CA GLY A 135 -10.48 17.78 10.61
C GLY A 135 -10.74 18.68 9.40
N TRP A 136 -10.75 18.06 8.24
CA TRP A 136 -11.05 18.67 6.96
C TRP A 136 -12.38 18.09 6.45
N ASN A 137 -13.31 18.93 6.05
CA ASN A 137 -14.58 18.51 5.50
C ASN A 137 -14.45 18.15 4.00
N PRO A 138 -15.43 17.47 3.38
CA PRO A 138 -15.44 17.24 1.95
C PRO A 138 -15.20 18.52 1.15
N GLY A 139 -14.63 18.39 -0.03
CA GLY A 139 -14.31 19.53 -0.91
C GLY A 139 -12.84 19.87 -1.02
N TRP A 140 -11.93 19.11 -0.38
CA TRP A 140 -10.50 19.23 -0.54
C TRP A 140 -9.93 18.11 -1.41
N HIS A 141 -9.02 18.45 -2.33
CA HIS A 141 -8.21 17.50 -3.07
C HIS A 141 -6.99 17.04 -2.29
N LEU A 142 -6.24 16.08 -2.84
CA LEU A 142 -5.00 15.60 -2.25
C LEU A 142 -3.95 16.72 -2.10
N PRO A 143 -3.09 16.65 -1.06
CA PRO A 143 -2.02 17.61 -0.91
C PRO A 143 -1.02 17.55 -2.07
N GLU A 144 -0.72 18.70 -2.65
CA GLU A 144 0.25 18.89 -3.73
C GLU A 144 1.44 19.75 -3.29
N GLY A 145 2.46 19.83 -4.15
CA GLY A 145 3.62 20.68 -3.97
C GLY A 145 4.90 19.94 -3.59
N GLY A 146 6.00 20.67 -3.54
CA GLY A 146 7.33 20.13 -3.28
C GLY A 146 7.72 20.11 -1.79
N ARG A 147 9.00 19.74 -1.52
CA ARG A 147 9.56 19.66 -0.16
C ARG A 147 9.47 20.94 0.67
N LEU A 148 9.43 22.11 0.03
CA LEU A 148 9.46 23.41 0.72
C LEU A 148 8.07 24.00 0.97
N ARG A 149 7.08 23.63 0.17
CA ARG A 149 5.70 24.10 0.32
C ARG A 149 4.74 23.03 -0.16
N ARG A 150 3.78 22.67 0.70
CA ARG A 150 2.63 21.84 0.36
C ARG A 150 1.36 22.67 0.48
N TRP A 151 0.39 22.41 -0.37
CA TRP A 151 -0.94 23.00 -0.35
C TRP A 151 -2.00 21.94 -0.66
N VAL A 152 -3.23 22.25 -0.32
CA VAL A 152 -4.42 21.47 -0.68
C VAL A 152 -5.34 22.35 -1.50
N TRP A 153 -5.90 21.82 -2.56
CA TRP A 153 -6.88 22.50 -3.40
C TRP A 153 -8.29 22.30 -2.87
N SER A 154 -9.11 23.38 -2.84
CA SER A 154 -10.57 23.23 -2.69
C SER A 154 -11.19 22.86 -4.04
N SER A 155 -12.34 22.18 -4.00
CA SER A 155 -13.21 21.90 -5.15
C SER A 155 -14.25 23.01 -5.39
N GLY A 156 -13.94 24.24 -4.98
CA GLY A 156 -14.83 25.41 -5.01
C GLY A 156 -15.39 25.75 -3.63
N ARG A 157 -15.88 24.78 -2.86
CA ARG A 157 -16.30 24.95 -1.47
C ARG A 157 -15.68 23.84 -0.61
N ALA A 158 -14.97 24.23 0.45
CA ALA A 158 -14.27 23.30 1.31
C ALA A 158 -14.13 23.83 2.74
N GLY A 159 -14.39 23.00 3.74
CA GLY A 159 -14.40 23.37 5.15
C GLY A 159 -13.24 22.78 5.94
N VAL A 160 -12.81 23.49 6.98
CA VAL A 160 -11.85 23.03 7.98
C VAL A 160 -12.47 23.19 9.36
N ARG A 161 -12.42 22.13 10.18
CA ARG A 161 -12.99 22.12 11.52
C ARG A 161 -11.94 22.37 12.58
N PHE A 162 -12.35 23.13 13.57
CA PHE A 162 -11.57 23.49 14.75
C PHE A 162 -12.33 23.12 16.02
N PRO A 163 -11.64 22.86 17.15
CA PRO A 163 -12.29 22.51 18.40
C PRO A 163 -13.14 23.68 18.94
N ALA A 164 -14.11 23.35 19.78
CA ALA A 164 -14.80 24.32 20.63
C ALA A 164 -13.81 25.13 21.48
N GLY A 165 -14.21 26.26 21.96
CA GLY A 165 -13.43 27.12 22.87
C GLY A 165 -13.50 28.61 22.57
N GLU A 166 -12.64 29.37 23.23
CA GLU A 166 -12.56 30.82 23.10
C GLU A 166 -12.18 31.27 21.69
N ALA A 167 -12.39 32.57 21.41
CA ALA A 167 -11.97 33.19 20.17
C ALA A 167 -10.48 32.96 19.88
N LYS A 168 -10.18 32.50 18.66
CA LYS A 168 -8.81 32.21 18.22
C LYS A 168 -8.56 32.76 16.83
N GLN A 169 -7.31 33.10 16.57
CA GLN A 169 -6.89 33.51 15.24
C GLN A 169 -6.48 32.31 14.39
N VAL A 170 -7.06 32.20 13.19
CA VAL A 170 -6.65 31.22 12.18
C VAL A 170 -5.74 31.90 11.17
N VAL A 171 -4.58 31.31 10.94
CA VAL A 171 -3.56 31.79 9.99
C VAL A 171 -3.39 30.75 8.89
N PHE A 172 -3.43 31.21 7.64
CA PHE A 172 -3.24 30.38 6.47
C PHE A 172 -2.64 31.18 5.31
N SER A 173 -2.21 30.50 4.28
CA SER A 173 -1.77 31.14 3.04
C SER A 173 -2.65 30.67 1.89
N LEU A 174 -3.18 31.61 1.11
CA LEU A 174 -3.96 31.37 -0.10
C LEU A 174 -3.12 31.63 -1.35
N GLY A 175 -3.32 30.80 -2.35
CA GLY A 175 -2.78 30.95 -3.68
C GLY A 175 -3.61 30.17 -4.70
N ARG A 176 -3.30 30.37 -5.98
CA ARG A 176 -3.98 29.70 -7.08
C ARG A 176 -2.98 29.31 -8.17
N PRO A 177 -1.91 28.53 -7.83
CA PRO A 177 -0.85 28.20 -8.79
C PRO A 177 -1.43 27.53 -10.05
N ALA A 178 -0.90 27.89 -11.22
CA ALA A 178 -1.35 27.44 -12.54
C ALA A 178 -2.77 27.88 -12.95
N ALA A 179 -3.46 28.71 -12.19
CA ALA A 179 -4.74 29.26 -12.61
C ALA A 179 -4.54 30.42 -13.60
N PRO A 180 -5.51 30.67 -14.51
CA PRO A 180 -5.42 31.74 -15.48
C PRO A 180 -5.56 33.14 -14.87
N ALA A 181 -6.22 33.27 -13.72
CA ALA A 181 -6.46 34.55 -13.07
C ALA A 181 -6.60 34.40 -11.54
N ALA A 182 -6.50 35.53 -10.85
CA ALA A 182 -6.87 35.63 -9.45
C ALA A 182 -8.39 35.43 -9.25
N VAL A 183 -8.77 34.98 -8.06
CA VAL A 183 -10.18 34.77 -7.68
C VAL A 183 -10.44 35.34 -6.29
N GLU A 184 -11.64 35.84 -6.10
CA GLU A 184 -12.16 36.19 -4.78
C GLU A 184 -12.54 34.93 -4.01
N VAL A 185 -12.20 34.90 -2.73
CA VAL A 185 -12.45 33.79 -1.81
C VAL A 185 -13.25 34.30 -0.63
N SER A 186 -14.48 33.85 -0.48
CA SER A 186 -15.26 34.07 0.72
C SER A 186 -14.84 33.07 1.80
N VAL A 187 -14.60 33.56 3.00
CA VAL A 187 -14.24 32.76 4.18
C VAL A 187 -15.34 32.93 5.21
N THR A 188 -16.10 31.86 5.47
CA THR A 188 -17.29 31.91 6.33
C THR A 188 -17.15 30.98 7.54
N HIS A 189 -17.91 31.29 8.60
CA HIS A 189 -18.13 30.44 9.78
C HIS A 189 -19.61 30.49 10.14
N ASP A 190 -20.23 29.34 10.27
CA ASP A 190 -21.67 29.17 10.54
C ASP A 190 -22.55 30.04 9.63
N GLY A 191 -22.17 30.15 8.35
CA GLY A 191 -22.86 30.95 7.35
C GLY A 191 -22.56 32.46 7.40
N ALA A 192 -21.86 32.97 8.42
CA ALA A 192 -21.44 34.34 8.50
C ALA A 192 -20.10 34.56 7.80
N GLU A 193 -19.99 35.58 6.93
CA GLU A 193 -18.75 35.93 6.27
C GLU A 193 -17.78 36.60 7.27
N LEU A 194 -16.62 35.97 7.46
CA LEU A 194 -15.55 36.48 8.31
C LEU A 194 -14.51 37.32 7.53
N ALA A 195 -14.31 36.97 6.26
CA ALA A 195 -13.37 37.69 5.41
C ALA A 195 -13.65 37.40 3.93
N ARG A 196 -13.33 38.39 3.09
CA ARG A 196 -13.31 38.27 1.64
C ARG A 196 -11.88 38.53 1.16
N LEU A 197 -11.26 37.54 0.55
CA LEU A 197 -9.83 37.52 0.29
C LEU A 197 -9.57 37.24 -1.19
N GLU A 198 -8.37 37.57 -1.67
CA GLU A 198 -7.94 37.31 -3.05
C GLU A 198 -6.88 36.20 -3.07
N ALA A 199 -7.11 35.16 -3.89
CA ALA A 199 -6.13 34.12 -4.21
C ALA A 199 -5.50 34.37 -5.59
N SER A 200 -4.19 34.57 -5.64
CA SER A 200 -3.44 34.93 -6.84
C SER A 200 -2.69 33.74 -7.43
N PRO A 201 -2.56 33.62 -8.78
CA PRO A 201 -1.74 32.59 -9.42
C PRO A 201 -0.24 32.79 -9.19
N GLU A 202 0.21 34.01 -9.00
CA GLU A 202 1.64 34.35 -8.90
C GLU A 202 2.27 33.95 -7.56
N ARG A 203 1.53 34.06 -6.47
CA ARG A 203 2.06 33.85 -5.11
C ARG A 203 1.02 33.47 -4.09
N PHE A 204 1.44 32.71 -3.08
CA PHE A 204 0.67 32.51 -1.87
C PHE A 204 0.78 33.71 -0.95
N ARG A 205 -0.34 34.34 -0.63
CA ARG A 205 -0.45 35.44 0.36
C ARG A 205 -0.89 34.87 1.69
N ARG A 206 -0.31 35.38 2.77
CA ARG A 206 -0.66 35.00 4.15
C ARG A 206 -1.81 35.86 4.65
N HIS A 207 -2.83 35.17 5.19
CA HIS A 207 -4.03 35.79 5.76
C HIS A 207 -4.21 35.38 7.21
N ARG A 208 -5.01 36.16 7.92
CA ARG A 208 -5.41 35.93 9.30
C ARG A 208 -6.89 36.24 9.42
N VAL A 209 -7.62 35.32 10.03
CA VAL A 209 -9.06 35.47 10.26
C VAL A 209 -9.33 35.18 11.72
N GLN A 210 -10.16 35.97 12.36
CA GLN A 210 -10.57 35.75 13.74
C GLN A 210 -11.73 34.73 13.74
N LEU A 211 -11.54 33.59 14.39
CA LEU A 211 -12.56 32.59 14.60
C LEU A 211 -13.28 32.90 15.93
N PRO A 212 -14.61 33.10 15.93
CA PRO A 212 -15.36 33.46 17.13
C PRO A 212 -15.31 32.36 18.21
N PRO A 213 -15.63 32.67 19.47
CA PRO A 213 -15.79 31.67 20.50
C PRO A 213 -17.03 30.80 20.19
N SER A 214 -16.95 29.53 20.56
CA SER A 214 -18.08 28.58 20.41
C SER A 214 -17.96 27.47 21.44
N ASP A 215 -19.08 26.93 21.88
CA ASP A 215 -19.21 25.77 22.77
C ASP A 215 -19.25 24.43 22.01
N HIS A 216 -19.30 24.50 20.67
CA HIS A 216 -19.23 23.34 19.76
C HIS A 216 -18.10 23.46 18.75
N GLU A 217 -17.84 22.42 17.98
CA GLU A 217 -16.85 22.46 16.88
C GLU A 217 -17.17 23.58 15.91
N ARG A 218 -16.13 24.32 15.50
CA ARG A 218 -16.22 25.48 14.60
C ARG A 218 -15.75 25.09 13.22
N GLU A 219 -16.51 25.45 12.20
CA GLU A 219 -16.12 25.22 10.81
C GLU A 219 -15.75 26.54 10.12
N LEU A 220 -14.59 26.56 9.47
CA LEU A 220 -14.15 27.62 8.59
C LEU A 220 -14.27 27.15 7.16
N VAL A 221 -15.16 27.73 6.37
CA VAL A 221 -15.43 27.34 4.99
C VAL A 221 -14.81 28.34 4.03
N PHE A 222 -14.10 27.83 3.03
CA PHE A 222 -13.52 28.56 1.90
C PHE A 222 -14.39 28.31 0.67
N GLU A 223 -14.84 29.38 0.02
CA GLU A 223 -15.68 29.32 -1.17
C GLU A 223 -15.13 30.23 -2.27
N SER A 224 -14.98 29.69 -3.48
CA SER A 224 -14.44 30.41 -4.62
C SER A 224 -14.89 29.79 -5.93
N ASP A 225 -14.82 30.54 -7.03
CA ASP A 225 -14.95 29.99 -8.37
C ASP A 225 -13.85 28.98 -8.66
N THR A 226 -14.17 27.99 -9.48
CA THR A 226 -13.26 26.92 -9.90
C THR A 226 -12.70 27.15 -11.30
N PHE A 227 -11.59 26.47 -11.60
CA PHE A 227 -11.04 26.33 -12.93
C PHE A 227 -10.56 24.89 -13.15
N VAL A 228 -10.43 24.48 -14.39
CA VAL A 228 -9.82 23.21 -14.76
C VAL A 228 -8.45 23.50 -15.38
N PRO A 229 -7.34 22.94 -14.82
CA PRO A 229 -5.99 23.25 -15.29
C PRO A 229 -5.73 22.89 -16.75
N GLY A 230 -6.44 21.88 -17.30
CA GLY A 230 -6.22 21.36 -18.63
C GLY A 230 -5.15 20.27 -18.70
N GLY A 231 -4.88 19.78 -19.91
CA GLY A 231 -3.98 18.63 -20.10
C GLY A 231 -4.57 17.34 -19.55
N HIS A 232 -3.87 16.68 -18.64
CA HIS A 232 -4.33 15.44 -17.98
C HIS A 232 -5.05 15.69 -16.65
N ASP A 233 -5.14 16.92 -16.18
CA ASP A 233 -5.83 17.26 -14.93
C ASP A 233 -7.23 17.83 -15.25
N HIS A 234 -8.25 17.04 -14.96
CA HIS A 234 -9.66 17.36 -15.20
C HIS A 234 -10.40 17.80 -13.93
N ARG A 235 -9.70 17.97 -12.81
CA ARG A 235 -10.32 18.38 -11.55
C ARG A 235 -10.79 19.84 -11.61
N ALA A 236 -11.94 20.09 -11.01
CA ALA A 236 -12.38 21.46 -10.72
C ALA A 236 -11.61 21.97 -9.49
N LEU A 237 -10.68 22.91 -9.68
CA LEU A 237 -9.84 23.46 -8.63
C LEU A 237 -10.29 24.88 -8.27
N GLY A 238 -10.56 25.12 -6.99
CA GLY A 238 -10.92 26.44 -6.46
C GLY A 238 -9.70 27.22 -6.01
N VAL A 239 -9.44 27.24 -4.70
CA VAL A 239 -8.31 27.90 -4.06
C VAL A 239 -7.35 26.90 -3.42
N ALA A 240 -6.06 27.17 -3.51
CA ALA A 240 -5.00 26.40 -2.84
C ALA A 240 -4.72 26.99 -1.45
N VAL A 241 -4.88 26.17 -0.41
CA VAL A 241 -4.62 26.56 1.00
C VAL A 241 -3.34 25.89 1.48
N SER A 242 -2.48 26.66 2.12
CA SER A 242 -1.22 26.21 2.68
C SER A 242 -1.01 26.75 4.08
N ARG A 243 -0.25 26.03 4.92
CA ARG A 243 0.17 26.47 6.26
C ARG A 243 -0.99 26.87 7.19
N LEU A 244 -2.15 26.23 7.02
CA LEU A 244 -3.31 26.48 7.86
C LEU A 244 -3.04 26.05 9.31
N ARG A 245 -3.36 26.94 10.26
CA ARG A 245 -3.23 26.68 11.68
C ARG A 245 -4.06 27.65 12.50
N MET A 246 -4.55 27.21 13.63
CA MET A 246 -5.10 28.07 14.68
C MET A 246 -3.94 28.60 15.57
N THR A 247 -4.04 29.82 16.01
CA THR A 247 -3.02 30.44 16.86
C THR A 247 -3.67 31.39 17.87
N ASP A 248 -3.09 31.48 19.04
CA ASP A 248 -3.44 32.45 20.09
C ASP A 248 -2.74 33.81 19.89
N GLY A 249 -2.08 34.00 18.75
CA GLY A 249 -1.28 35.19 18.45
C GLY A 249 0.21 34.99 18.68
N SER A 250 0.62 33.99 19.46
CA SER A 250 2.02 33.65 19.71
C SER A 250 2.46 32.43 18.90
N TRP A 251 3.69 32.49 18.39
CA TRP A 251 4.34 31.33 17.76
C TRP A 251 4.95 30.46 18.86
N THR A 252 4.40 29.26 19.07
CA THR A 252 5.09 28.32 19.96
C THR A 252 6.24 27.64 19.23
N PRO A 253 7.39 27.39 19.89
CA PRO A 253 8.50 26.62 19.31
C PRO A 253 8.05 25.25 18.79
N ARG A 254 7.04 24.64 19.42
CA ARG A 254 6.44 23.35 19.04
C ARG A 254 5.76 23.40 17.68
N GLN A 255 4.93 24.43 17.41
CA GLN A 255 4.24 24.61 16.12
C GLN A 255 5.23 24.91 15.01
N TRP A 256 6.28 25.70 15.30
CA TRP A 256 7.37 25.93 14.36
C TRP A 256 8.10 24.63 14.01
N ALA A 257 8.50 23.84 15.01
CA ALA A 257 9.22 22.59 14.82
C ALA A 257 8.40 21.57 14.01
N GLY A 258 7.11 21.40 14.32
CA GLY A 258 6.21 20.51 13.58
C GLY A 258 5.98 20.93 12.14
N GLY A 259 5.89 22.25 11.88
CA GLY A 259 5.75 22.77 10.51
C GLY A 259 7.05 22.72 9.71
N ARG A 260 8.20 22.90 10.36
CA ARG A 260 9.52 22.92 9.70
C ARG A 260 10.10 21.52 9.50
N PHE A 261 9.80 20.61 10.41
CA PHE A 261 10.33 19.24 10.45
C PHE A 261 9.20 18.22 10.62
N PRO A 262 8.35 17.99 9.59
CA PRO A 262 7.19 17.09 9.70
C PRO A 262 7.59 15.64 10.00
N TRP A 263 8.83 15.25 9.73
CA TRP A 263 9.36 13.93 10.09
C TRP A 263 9.45 13.72 11.62
N LEU A 264 9.48 14.77 12.45
CA LEU A 264 9.39 14.65 13.92
C LEU A 264 8.04 14.08 14.39
N LEU A 265 7.01 14.13 13.54
CA LEU A 265 5.69 13.61 13.87
C LEU A 265 5.56 12.08 13.64
N ARG A 266 6.59 11.44 13.09
CA ARG A 266 6.63 10.01 12.84
C ARG A 266 7.06 9.24 14.08
N ASP A 267 6.11 8.98 14.98
CA ASP A 267 6.35 8.19 16.19
C ASP A 267 5.97 6.72 15.96
N PRO A 268 6.92 5.80 16.06
CA PRO A 268 6.64 4.37 15.93
C PRO A 268 5.98 3.76 17.18
N THR A 269 5.95 4.47 18.29
CA THR A 269 5.39 4.00 19.55
C THR A 269 3.92 4.39 19.75
N ASP A 270 3.34 5.19 18.86
CA ASP A 270 1.92 5.56 18.89
C ASP A 270 1.08 4.43 18.28
N LEU A 271 0.76 3.45 19.10
CA LEU A 271 -0.04 2.27 18.77
C LEU A 271 -1.48 2.34 19.33
N GLY A 272 -1.90 3.46 19.91
CA GLY A 272 -3.24 3.63 20.48
C GLY A 272 -4.39 3.51 19.46
N PHE A 273 -4.09 3.44 18.16
CA PHE A 273 -5.11 3.12 17.16
C PHE A 273 -5.57 1.66 17.26
N LEU A 274 -4.71 0.75 17.77
CA LEU A 274 -5.02 -0.68 17.89
C LEU A 274 -6.15 -0.94 18.91
N ASP A 275 -6.31 -0.08 19.90
CA ASP A 275 -7.38 -0.19 20.89
C ASP A 275 -8.80 -0.08 20.29
N HIS A 276 -8.89 0.36 19.03
CA HIS A 276 -10.13 0.50 18.28
C HIS A 276 -10.49 -0.73 17.43
N TYR A 277 -9.65 -1.78 17.43
CA TYR A 277 -9.85 -2.97 16.62
C TYR A 277 -10.03 -4.21 17.49
N GLU A 278 -11.11 -4.96 17.26
CA GLU A 278 -11.40 -6.21 17.96
C GLU A 278 -10.43 -7.33 17.54
N ARG A 279 -10.00 -7.30 16.28
CA ARG A 279 -9.06 -8.26 15.71
C ARG A 279 -8.10 -7.60 14.75
N VAL A 280 -6.87 -8.10 14.78
CA VAL A 280 -5.86 -7.85 13.76
C VAL A 280 -5.71 -9.12 12.92
N LEU A 281 -5.77 -8.98 11.61
CA LEU A 281 -5.58 -10.05 10.64
C LEU A 281 -4.22 -9.87 9.97
N ALA A 282 -3.43 -10.91 9.91
CA ALA A 282 -2.12 -10.93 9.27
C ALA A 282 -2.20 -11.70 7.94
N ASN A 283 -1.55 -11.21 6.89
CA ASN A 283 -1.51 -11.88 5.59
C ASN A 283 -0.58 -13.12 5.57
N SER A 284 0.14 -13.42 6.67
CA SER A 284 1.07 -14.54 6.79
C SER A 284 1.48 -14.78 8.24
N GLU A 285 2.03 -15.96 8.54
CA GLU A 285 2.63 -16.26 9.84
C GLU A 285 3.85 -15.36 10.12
N TYR A 286 4.62 -15.04 9.09
CA TYR A 286 5.72 -14.10 9.19
C TYR A 286 5.23 -12.73 9.66
N THR A 287 4.20 -12.19 9.03
CA THR A 287 3.58 -10.91 9.42
C THR A 287 3.01 -10.99 10.83
N ARG A 288 2.33 -12.11 11.20
CA ARG A 288 1.82 -12.33 12.57
C ARG A 288 2.93 -12.27 13.60
N GLY A 289 4.06 -12.90 13.33
CA GLY A 289 5.22 -12.87 14.22
C GLY A 289 5.74 -11.46 14.46
N TRP A 290 5.79 -10.63 13.41
CA TRP A 290 6.21 -9.24 13.50
C TRP A 290 5.16 -8.32 14.14
N ILE A 291 3.86 -8.56 13.95
CA ILE A 291 2.77 -7.87 14.67
C ILE A 291 2.95 -8.08 16.17
N ARG A 292 3.11 -9.34 16.61
CA ARG A 292 3.35 -9.64 18.03
C ARG A 292 4.60 -8.93 18.56
N ARG A 293 5.69 -8.92 17.78
CA ARG A 293 6.96 -8.33 18.20
C ARG A 293 6.94 -6.80 18.25
N LEU A 294 6.33 -6.13 17.25
CA LEU A 294 6.36 -4.68 17.10
C LEU A 294 5.16 -3.98 17.74
N TRP A 295 3.99 -4.62 17.74
CA TRP A 295 2.76 -4.04 18.25
C TRP A 295 2.32 -4.63 19.59
N GLY A 296 2.86 -5.78 20.00
CA GLY A 296 2.52 -6.44 21.25
C GLY A 296 1.13 -7.09 21.28
N VAL A 297 0.46 -7.20 20.11
CA VAL A 297 -0.87 -7.80 19.97
C VAL A 297 -0.78 -9.11 19.20
N ASP A 298 -1.73 -10.01 19.42
CA ASP A 298 -1.88 -11.22 18.61
C ASP A 298 -2.71 -10.93 17.35
N ALA A 299 -2.56 -11.77 16.34
CA ALA A 299 -3.28 -11.65 15.08
C ALA A 299 -3.72 -13.01 14.56
N ASP A 300 -4.88 -13.07 13.92
CA ASP A 300 -5.29 -14.21 13.14
C ASP A 300 -4.66 -14.18 11.75
N VAL A 301 -4.21 -15.34 11.26
CA VAL A 301 -3.69 -15.41 9.88
C VAL A 301 -4.85 -15.60 8.91
N LEU A 302 -4.90 -14.70 7.92
CA LEU A 302 -5.77 -14.76 6.76
C LEU A 302 -4.90 -14.59 5.51
N PHE A 303 -4.49 -15.70 4.91
CA PHE A 303 -3.64 -15.68 3.71
C PHE A 303 -4.34 -14.96 2.55
N PRO A 304 -3.59 -14.28 1.66
CA PRO A 304 -4.16 -13.70 0.46
C PRO A 304 -4.85 -14.76 -0.40
N PRO A 305 -6.04 -14.48 -0.97
CA PRO A 305 -6.75 -15.41 -1.85
C PRO A 305 -6.05 -15.51 -3.21
N ILE A 306 -5.75 -16.73 -3.65
CA ILE A 306 -5.09 -16.97 -4.94
C ILE A 306 -5.97 -17.84 -5.82
N ARG A 307 -6.14 -17.43 -7.08
CA ARG A 307 -6.96 -18.15 -8.08
C ARG A 307 -6.18 -19.34 -8.67
N VAL A 308 -5.86 -20.29 -7.81
CA VAL A 308 -5.05 -21.45 -8.20
C VAL A 308 -5.72 -22.28 -9.30
N GLN A 309 -7.05 -22.27 -9.39
CA GLN A 309 -7.83 -23.00 -10.40
C GLN A 309 -7.67 -22.43 -11.81
N ASP A 310 -7.29 -21.17 -11.95
CA ASP A 310 -7.06 -20.51 -13.25
C ASP A 310 -5.65 -20.74 -13.79
N LEU A 311 -4.74 -21.12 -12.90
CA LEU A 311 -3.32 -21.32 -13.18
C LEU A 311 -3.05 -22.82 -13.39
N ARG A 312 -3.23 -23.29 -14.61
CA ARG A 312 -3.03 -24.72 -14.93
C ARG A 312 -1.64 -24.96 -15.52
N PRO A 313 -0.98 -26.07 -15.14
CA PRO A 313 0.24 -26.49 -15.81
C PRO A 313 0.02 -26.69 -17.31
N GLY A 314 0.86 -26.07 -18.12
CA GLY A 314 0.98 -26.32 -19.56
C GLY A 314 2.19 -27.20 -19.88
N PRO A 315 2.48 -27.44 -21.18
CA PRO A 315 3.69 -28.15 -21.60
C PRO A 315 4.95 -27.44 -21.09
N LYS A 316 5.69 -28.10 -20.19
CA LYS A 316 6.84 -27.49 -19.54
C LYS A 316 8.03 -27.38 -20.50
N GLN A 317 8.66 -26.23 -20.46
CA GLN A 317 9.85 -25.92 -21.24
C GLN A 317 11.05 -25.71 -20.30
N ARG A 318 12.27 -25.74 -20.83
CA ARG A 318 13.50 -25.46 -20.09
C ARG A 318 13.60 -23.96 -19.75
N ARG A 319 12.63 -23.49 -18.95
CA ARG A 319 12.50 -22.09 -18.56
C ARG A 319 12.54 -21.91 -17.05
N ILE A 320 13.30 -20.92 -16.63
CA ILE A 320 13.29 -20.37 -15.28
C ILE A 320 12.54 -19.05 -15.34
N LEU A 321 11.59 -18.85 -14.44
CA LEU A 321 10.77 -17.65 -14.36
C LEU A 321 11.02 -16.91 -13.05
N THR A 322 11.08 -15.60 -13.09
CA THR A 322 10.95 -14.73 -11.91
C THR A 322 9.98 -13.60 -12.21
N VAL A 323 9.04 -13.34 -11.28
CA VAL A 323 7.98 -12.34 -11.46
C VAL A 323 7.99 -11.36 -10.29
N GLY A 324 8.09 -10.07 -10.60
CA GLY A 324 8.02 -9.03 -9.58
C GLY A 324 8.39 -7.65 -10.12
N ARG A 325 7.83 -6.59 -9.51
CA ARG A 325 8.09 -5.20 -9.93
C ARG A 325 9.59 -4.88 -9.95
N PHE A 326 10.03 -4.16 -10.97
CA PHE A 326 11.40 -3.64 -11.02
C PHE A 326 11.56 -2.50 -10.02
N ILE A 327 12.20 -2.79 -8.88
CA ILE A 327 12.46 -1.84 -7.81
C ILE A 327 13.94 -1.91 -7.44
N ALA A 328 14.67 -0.81 -7.61
CA ALA A 328 16.07 -0.74 -7.23
C ALA A 328 16.25 -0.90 -5.71
N ARG A 329 17.32 -1.61 -5.28
CA ARG A 329 17.61 -1.87 -3.86
C ARG A 329 17.57 -0.61 -2.98
N ARG A 330 18.10 0.52 -3.48
CA ARG A 330 18.13 1.80 -2.76
C ARG A 330 16.75 2.44 -2.53
N VAL A 331 15.73 1.98 -3.24
CA VAL A 331 14.37 2.54 -3.17
C VAL A 331 13.49 1.78 -2.19
N GLY A 332 13.75 0.47 -2.00
CA GLY A 332 12.96 -0.34 -1.08
C GLY A 332 12.99 -1.84 -1.40
N HIS A 333 11.83 -2.47 -1.35
CA HIS A 333 11.56 -3.90 -1.48
C HIS A 333 11.92 -4.47 -2.87
N SER A 334 13.23 -4.62 -3.13
CA SER A 334 13.76 -5.11 -4.40
C SER A 334 13.54 -6.61 -4.57
N LYS A 335 13.17 -7.03 -5.79
CA LYS A 335 13.05 -8.44 -6.17
C LYS A 335 14.37 -9.06 -6.61
N LYS A 336 15.47 -8.28 -6.62
CA LYS A 336 16.84 -8.75 -6.90
C LYS A 336 17.01 -9.35 -8.29
N GLN A 337 16.31 -8.79 -9.29
CA GLN A 337 16.38 -9.27 -10.67
C GLN A 337 17.80 -9.26 -11.23
N LEU A 338 18.58 -8.21 -10.93
CA LEU A 338 19.97 -8.10 -11.38
C LEU A 338 20.82 -9.28 -10.86
N GLU A 339 20.74 -9.55 -9.56
CA GLU A 339 21.46 -10.65 -8.92
C GLU A 339 21.06 -12.02 -9.46
N LEU A 340 19.77 -12.19 -9.83
CA LEU A 340 19.28 -13.42 -10.47
C LEU A 340 19.81 -13.58 -11.90
N VAL A 341 19.83 -12.52 -12.71
CA VAL A 341 20.42 -12.54 -14.06
C VAL A 341 21.92 -12.87 -14.01
N GLU A 342 22.66 -12.26 -13.08
CA GLU A 342 24.07 -12.55 -12.88
C GLU A 342 24.32 -14.00 -12.44
N ALA A 343 23.49 -14.56 -11.55
CA ALA A 343 23.55 -15.95 -11.12
C ALA A 343 23.32 -16.89 -12.31
N PHE A 344 22.30 -16.63 -13.11
CA PHE A 344 22.03 -17.41 -14.32
C PHE A 344 23.18 -17.35 -15.33
N GLY A 345 23.73 -16.14 -15.56
CA GLY A 345 24.93 -15.98 -16.42
C GLY A 345 26.14 -16.79 -15.93
N ARG A 346 26.35 -16.90 -14.60
CA ARG A 346 27.40 -17.79 -14.05
C ARG A 346 27.09 -19.27 -14.32
N MET A 347 25.83 -19.67 -14.22
CA MET A 347 25.43 -21.06 -14.52
C MET A 347 25.65 -21.41 -15.98
N VAL A 348 25.26 -20.54 -16.91
CA VAL A 348 25.48 -20.73 -18.35
C VAL A 348 26.95 -20.87 -18.67
N ARG A 349 27.80 -19.97 -18.17
CA ARG A 349 29.28 -20.02 -18.40
C ARG A 349 29.94 -21.26 -17.82
N ARG A 350 29.41 -21.83 -16.74
CA ARG A 350 29.92 -23.07 -16.11
C ARG A 350 29.41 -24.36 -16.78
N GLY A 351 28.46 -24.23 -17.72
CA GLY A 351 27.82 -25.36 -18.40
C GLY A 351 26.71 -26.03 -17.59
N GLY A 352 25.96 -26.93 -18.25
CA GLY A 352 24.85 -27.67 -17.65
C GLY A 352 23.50 -26.96 -17.68
N MET A 353 23.41 -25.87 -18.44
CA MET A 353 22.16 -25.14 -18.68
C MET A 353 21.81 -25.06 -20.17
N ASP A 354 22.21 -26.08 -20.95
CA ASP A 354 21.98 -26.09 -22.39
C ASP A 354 20.49 -26.12 -22.72
N GLY A 355 20.06 -25.13 -23.50
CA GLY A 355 18.67 -24.93 -23.89
C GLY A 355 17.76 -24.38 -22.78
N TRP A 356 18.31 -23.96 -21.63
CA TRP A 356 17.55 -23.24 -20.59
C TRP A 356 17.56 -21.74 -20.84
N GLU A 357 16.44 -21.11 -20.55
CA GLU A 357 16.24 -19.65 -20.63
C GLU A 357 15.77 -19.11 -19.27
N LEU A 358 16.16 -17.87 -18.97
CA LEU A 358 15.64 -17.13 -17.82
C LEU A 358 14.66 -16.04 -18.31
N HIS A 359 13.44 -16.05 -17.81
CA HIS A 359 12.44 -15.01 -18.05
C HIS A 359 12.28 -14.13 -16.81
N VAL A 360 12.53 -12.83 -16.96
CA VAL A 360 12.42 -11.81 -15.91
C VAL A 360 11.21 -10.92 -16.22
N VAL A 361 10.15 -11.03 -15.43
CA VAL A 361 8.87 -10.38 -15.70
C VAL A 361 8.50 -9.41 -14.59
N GLY A 362 8.01 -8.22 -14.93
CA GLY A 362 7.52 -7.31 -13.90
C GLY A 362 7.02 -5.96 -14.38
N GLY A 363 6.26 -5.29 -13.54
CA GLY A 363 5.91 -3.89 -13.72
C GLY A 363 7.12 -2.99 -13.49
N CYS A 364 7.29 -1.98 -14.34
CA CYS A 364 8.35 -0.98 -14.24
C CYS A 364 7.75 0.43 -14.32
N GLU A 365 7.79 1.14 -13.21
CA GLU A 365 7.42 2.56 -13.18
C GLU A 365 8.48 3.41 -13.89
N PRO A 366 8.12 4.60 -14.43
CA PRO A 366 9.07 5.48 -15.13
C PRO A 366 10.32 5.81 -14.31
N SER A 367 10.19 5.95 -13.00
CA SER A 367 11.28 6.22 -12.05
C SER A 367 12.27 5.06 -11.91
N MET A 368 11.86 3.83 -12.26
CA MET A 368 12.66 2.61 -12.17
C MET A 368 13.31 2.18 -13.49
N ARG A 369 13.10 2.91 -14.58
CA ARG A 369 13.77 2.65 -15.88
C ARG A 369 15.29 2.53 -15.81
N PRO A 370 16.02 3.34 -14.99
CA PRO A 370 17.46 3.14 -14.86
C PRO A 370 17.85 1.75 -14.32
N TYR A 371 17.09 1.23 -13.36
CA TYR A 371 17.33 -0.12 -12.83
C TYR A 371 16.96 -1.21 -13.86
N LEU A 372 15.86 -1.03 -14.58
CA LEU A 372 15.50 -1.92 -15.69
C LEU A 372 16.65 -2.01 -16.71
N ALA A 373 17.22 -0.87 -17.13
CA ALA A 373 18.35 -0.82 -18.06
C ALA A 373 19.63 -1.50 -17.50
N GLU A 374 19.83 -1.53 -16.18
CA GLU A 374 20.90 -2.31 -15.55
C GLU A 374 20.66 -3.82 -15.71
N VAL A 375 19.41 -4.26 -15.49
CA VAL A 375 19.01 -5.67 -15.65
C VAL A 375 19.12 -6.12 -17.11
N GLU A 376 18.66 -5.30 -18.06
CA GLU A 376 18.75 -5.57 -19.51
C GLU A 376 20.20 -5.68 -19.98
N ARG A 377 21.08 -4.78 -19.54
CA ARG A 377 22.54 -4.85 -19.82
C ARG A 377 23.18 -6.12 -19.26
N ALA A 378 22.81 -6.53 -18.05
CA ALA A 378 23.32 -7.78 -17.48
C ALA A 378 22.82 -9.03 -18.21
N ALA A 379 21.70 -8.93 -18.93
CA ALA A 379 21.12 -9.99 -19.75
C ALA A 379 21.76 -10.11 -21.15
N GLU A 380 22.49 -9.10 -21.61
CA GLU A 380 23.11 -9.09 -22.95
C GLU A 380 24.03 -10.30 -23.17
N GLY A 381 23.84 -10.99 -24.31
CA GLY A 381 24.61 -12.17 -24.67
C GLY A 381 24.29 -13.44 -23.85
N LEU A 382 23.28 -13.41 -23.00
CA LEU A 382 22.78 -14.56 -22.23
C LEU A 382 21.40 -14.99 -22.77
N PRO A 383 20.97 -16.25 -22.60
CA PRO A 383 19.62 -16.69 -22.91
C PRO A 383 18.63 -16.19 -21.82
N VAL A 384 18.50 -14.86 -21.74
CA VAL A 384 17.64 -14.14 -20.77
C VAL A 384 16.68 -13.23 -21.52
N GLN A 385 15.41 -13.30 -21.18
CA GLN A 385 14.37 -12.43 -21.73
C GLN A 385 13.78 -11.55 -20.62
N VAL A 386 13.82 -10.23 -20.81
CA VAL A 386 13.29 -9.24 -19.86
C VAL A 386 11.97 -8.70 -20.38
N HIS A 387 10.89 -8.86 -19.62
CA HIS A 387 9.53 -8.49 -19.97
C HIS A 387 9.00 -7.41 -19.02
N ALA A 388 9.35 -6.16 -19.30
CA ALA A 388 8.82 -5.03 -18.53
C ALA A 388 7.38 -4.70 -18.96
N ASN A 389 6.48 -4.56 -18.00
CA ASN A 389 5.06 -4.25 -18.22
C ASN A 389 4.36 -5.23 -19.17
N ALA A 390 4.70 -6.52 -19.07
CA ALA A 390 4.10 -7.57 -19.87
C ALA A 390 2.58 -7.62 -19.69
N ARG A 391 1.86 -7.91 -20.78
CA ARG A 391 0.42 -8.14 -20.73
C ARG A 391 0.10 -9.45 -20.02
N ARG A 392 -1.03 -9.50 -19.34
CA ARG A 392 -1.48 -10.66 -18.56
C ARG A 392 -1.41 -12.00 -19.29
N PRO A 393 -1.85 -12.15 -20.57
CA PRO A 393 -1.75 -13.42 -21.28
C PRO A 393 -0.33 -13.96 -21.41
N LEU A 394 0.66 -13.09 -21.62
CA LEU A 394 2.07 -13.52 -21.65
C LEU A 394 2.56 -13.99 -20.27
N VAL A 395 2.16 -13.29 -19.20
CA VAL A 395 2.53 -13.70 -17.83
C VAL A 395 1.94 -15.05 -17.48
N GLU A 396 0.67 -15.29 -17.84
CA GLU A 396 -0.02 -16.57 -17.64
C GLU A 396 0.63 -17.70 -18.47
N GLU A 397 0.98 -17.43 -19.74
CA GLU A 397 1.74 -18.37 -20.57
C GLU A 397 3.08 -18.74 -19.93
N LEU A 398 3.84 -17.75 -19.45
CA LEU A 398 5.13 -17.98 -18.82
C LEU A 398 5.00 -18.79 -17.53
N PHE A 399 4.00 -18.55 -16.70
CA PHE A 399 3.70 -19.40 -15.55
C PHE A 399 3.38 -20.84 -16.00
N ALA A 400 2.48 -21.02 -16.98
CA ALA A 400 2.07 -22.33 -17.44
C ALA A 400 3.23 -23.15 -18.03
N THR A 401 4.15 -22.52 -18.76
CA THR A 401 5.20 -23.20 -19.53
C THR A 401 6.55 -23.27 -18.84
N SER A 402 6.83 -22.45 -17.82
CA SER A 402 8.11 -22.47 -17.09
C SER A 402 8.20 -23.70 -16.16
N SER A 403 9.41 -24.26 -16.04
CA SER A 403 9.67 -25.41 -15.19
C SER A 403 10.11 -25.04 -13.78
N ILE A 404 10.85 -23.95 -13.63
CA ILE A 404 11.43 -23.50 -12.36
C ILE A 404 11.00 -22.04 -12.11
N PHE A 405 10.74 -21.71 -10.84
CA PHE A 405 10.40 -20.35 -10.43
C PHE A 405 11.39 -19.86 -9.37
N TRP A 406 11.99 -18.67 -9.57
CA TRP A 406 12.98 -18.09 -8.68
C TRP A 406 12.45 -16.92 -7.88
N VAL A 407 12.80 -16.86 -6.59
CA VAL A 407 12.59 -15.70 -5.71
C VAL A 407 13.85 -15.40 -4.91
N ALA A 408 14.28 -14.13 -4.95
CA ALA A 408 15.46 -13.64 -4.22
C ALA A 408 15.17 -12.42 -3.33
N THR A 409 13.90 -12.07 -3.13
CA THR A 409 13.50 -10.91 -2.30
C THR A 409 14.07 -11.02 -0.89
N GLY A 410 14.86 -10.03 -0.47
CA GLY A 410 15.54 -10.05 0.84
C GLY A 410 16.98 -10.59 0.79
N LEU A 411 17.51 -10.97 -0.39
CA LEU A 411 18.92 -11.34 -0.52
C LEU A 411 19.82 -10.18 -0.09
N GLY A 412 20.77 -10.48 0.83
CA GLY A 412 21.70 -9.50 1.38
C GLY A 412 21.09 -8.48 2.33
N GLU A 413 19.84 -8.68 2.75
CA GLU A 413 19.17 -7.87 3.76
C GLU A 413 19.15 -8.59 5.13
N ASP A 414 19.13 -7.80 6.20
CA ASP A 414 19.06 -8.27 7.59
C ASP A 414 17.58 -8.25 8.05
N ASP A 415 17.00 -9.42 8.31
CA ASP A 415 15.59 -9.57 8.69
C ASP A 415 15.26 -8.98 10.06
N GLU A 416 16.26 -8.88 10.96
CA GLU A 416 16.06 -8.25 12.26
C GLU A 416 16.03 -6.71 12.18
N LYS A 417 16.82 -6.13 11.26
CA LYS A 417 16.93 -4.67 11.12
C LYS A 417 15.94 -4.06 10.15
N ALA A 418 15.59 -4.80 9.09
CA ALA A 418 14.74 -4.32 8.02
C ALA A 418 13.74 -5.39 7.53
N PRO A 419 12.90 -5.94 8.42
CA PRO A 419 11.97 -7.03 8.08
C PRO A 419 10.96 -6.67 6.99
N TRP A 420 10.70 -5.38 6.78
CA TRP A 420 9.80 -4.89 5.73
C TRP A 420 10.37 -4.98 4.32
N LEU A 421 11.68 -5.33 4.14
CA LEU A 421 12.31 -5.51 2.84
C LEU A 421 12.20 -6.94 2.28
N PHE A 422 11.50 -7.82 3.00
CA PHE A 422 11.33 -9.22 2.61
C PHE A 422 9.96 -9.46 1.96
N GLU A 423 9.79 -10.62 1.34
CA GLU A 423 8.50 -11.08 0.85
C GLU A 423 7.62 -11.50 2.03
N HIS A 424 6.63 -10.69 2.37
CA HIS A 424 5.81 -10.94 3.56
C HIS A 424 4.94 -12.19 3.42
N PHE A 425 4.51 -12.52 2.20
CA PHE A 425 3.86 -13.77 1.85
C PHE A 425 4.53 -14.36 0.60
N GLY A 426 4.15 -13.96 -0.61
CA GLY A 426 4.69 -14.46 -1.87
C GLY A 426 3.62 -15.00 -2.81
N ILE A 427 2.66 -14.16 -3.18
CA ILE A 427 1.56 -14.51 -4.09
C ILE A 427 2.09 -15.17 -5.37
N THR A 428 3.10 -14.57 -6.01
CA THR A 428 3.69 -15.09 -7.26
C THR A 428 4.36 -16.47 -7.11
N THR A 429 4.82 -16.81 -5.89
CA THR A 429 5.33 -18.17 -5.61
C THR A 429 4.20 -19.18 -5.65
N VAL A 430 3.07 -18.88 -5.01
CA VAL A 430 1.90 -19.77 -5.03
C VAL A 430 1.32 -19.88 -6.45
N GLU A 431 1.26 -18.77 -7.19
CA GLU A 431 0.85 -18.75 -8.60
C GLU A 431 1.74 -19.67 -9.46
N ALA A 432 3.06 -19.57 -9.28
CA ALA A 432 4.01 -20.44 -9.97
C ALA A 432 3.83 -21.92 -9.60
N MET A 433 3.63 -22.22 -8.31
CA MET A 433 3.35 -23.57 -7.82
C MET A 433 2.06 -24.13 -8.42
N ALA A 434 0.96 -23.36 -8.43
CA ALA A 434 -0.31 -23.75 -9.04
C ALA A 434 -0.17 -24.04 -10.53
N ALA A 435 0.66 -23.27 -11.22
CA ALA A 435 0.99 -23.49 -12.63
C ALA A 435 2.01 -24.63 -12.86
N GLY A 436 2.45 -25.35 -11.83
CA GLY A 436 3.37 -26.50 -11.93
C GLY A 436 4.84 -26.10 -12.13
N CYS A 437 5.26 -24.91 -11.73
CA CYS A 437 6.67 -24.58 -11.61
C CYS A 437 7.23 -25.12 -10.28
N VAL A 438 8.47 -25.61 -10.28
CA VAL A 438 9.17 -25.94 -9.05
C VAL A 438 9.76 -24.65 -8.45
N PRO A 439 9.29 -24.20 -7.27
CA PRO A 439 9.81 -23.01 -6.66
C PRO A 439 11.23 -23.25 -6.07
N VAL A 440 12.17 -22.37 -6.38
CA VAL A 440 13.51 -22.31 -5.78
C VAL A 440 13.66 -20.90 -5.18
N VAL A 441 13.30 -20.79 -3.91
CA VAL A 441 13.06 -19.52 -3.25
C VAL A 441 14.05 -19.26 -2.13
N ILE A 442 14.30 -18.00 -1.81
CA ILE A 442 15.16 -17.65 -0.67
C ILE A 442 14.56 -18.16 0.64
N ASP A 443 15.37 -18.72 1.55
CA ASP A 443 14.93 -19.22 2.86
C ASP A 443 14.70 -18.06 3.85
N LYS A 444 13.73 -17.20 3.53
CA LYS A 444 13.40 -15.99 4.31
C LYS A 444 11.88 -15.74 4.31
N ALA A 445 11.42 -15.11 5.39
CA ALA A 445 10.08 -14.54 5.53
C ALA A 445 8.94 -15.48 5.08
N GLY A 446 7.94 -14.98 4.35
CA GLY A 446 6.78 -15.74 3.89
C GLY A 446 7.11 -16.92 2.97
N GLN A 447 8.28 -16.96 2.34
CA GLN A 447 8.68 -18.10 1.51
C GLN A 447 8.84 -19.39 2.34
N ARG A 448 9.18 -19.28 3.62
CA ARG A 448 9.33 -20.42 4.55
C ARG A 448 8.02 -21.14 4.83
N GLU A 449 6.91 -20.41 4.79
CA GLU A 449 5.58 -20.98 5.06
C GLU A 449 4.90 -21.52 3.81
N ILE A 450 5.29 -21.04 2.63
CA ILE A 450 4.77 -21.51 1.35
C ILE A 450 5.48 -22.80 0.92
N VAL A 451 6.83 -22.79 0.84
CA VAL A 451 7.64 -23.85 0.26
C VAL A 451 8.24 -24.75 1.33
N ARG A 452 7.92 -26.04 1.29
CA ARG A 452 8.53 -27.09 2.12
C ARG A 452 9.75 -27.63 1.40
N HIS A 453 10.94 -27.32 1.95
CA HIS A 453 12.22 -27.67 1.32
C HIS A 453 12.35 -29.17 1.02
N GLY A 454 12.63 -29.50 -0.25
CA GLY A 454 12.80 -30.88 -0.73
C GLY A 454 11.50 -31.68 -0.94
N ILE A 455 10.32 -31.08 -0.66
CA ILE A 455 9.01 -31.72 -0.78
C ILE A 455 8.22 -31.15 -1.98
N ASP A 456 8.03 -29.82 -2.01
CA ASP A 456 7.29 -29.11 -3.05
C ASP A 456 8.09 -27.95 -3.67
N GLY A 457 9.41 -27.95 -3.45
CA GLY A 457 10.35 -26.98 -3.96
C GLY A 457 11.61 -26.93 -3.12
N TYR A 458 12.44 -25.95 -3.37
CA TYR A 458 13.68 -25.75 -2.62
C TYR A 458 13.76 -24.36 -2.02
N ARG A 459 14.34 -24.28 -0.83
CA ARG A 459 14.73 -23.02 -0.18
C ARG A 459 16.25 -22.91 -0.15
N TRP A 460 16.80 -21.73 -0.36
CA TRP A 460 18.22 -21.45 -0.42
C TRP A 460 18.60 -20.21 0.39
N THR A 461 19.85 -20.14 0.83
CA THR A 461 20.39 -19.02 1.62
C THR A 461 21.46 -18.23 0.86
N THR A 462 22.16 -18.87 -0.07
CA THR A 462 23.23 -18.27 -0.88
C THR A 462 22.96 -18.44 -2.38
N LEU A 463 23.46 -17.53 -3.20
CA LEU A 463 23.37 -17.66 -4.66
C LEU A 463 24.03 -18.96 -5.17
N GLY A 464 25.08 -19.45 -4.48
CA GLY A 464 25.68 -20.74 -4.80
C GLY A 464 24.73 -21.92 -4.62
N GLU A 465 23.92 -21.91 -3.55
CA GLU A 465 22.86 -22.91 -3.34
C GLU A 465 21.75 -22.80 -4.38
N LEU A 466 21.31 -21.56 -4.73
CA LEU A 466 20.36 -21.34 -5.82
C LEU A 466 20.86 -21.98 -7.11
N GLU A 467 22.12 -21.72 -7.49
CA GLU A 467 22.76 -22.28 -8.69
C GLU A 467 22.83 -23.80 -8.65
N ALA A 468 23.23 -24.39 -7.52
CA ALA A 468 23.36 -25.85 -7.36
C ALA A 468 22.00 -26.56 -7.44
N LEU A 469 20.99 -26.05 -6.73
CA LEU A 469 19.63 -26.60 -6.73
C LEU A 469 18.97 -26.48 -8.11
N SER A 470 19.19 -25.36 -8.80
CA SER A 470 18.66 -25.16 -10.15
C SER A 470 19.29 -26.09 -11.17
N ARG A 471 20.61 -26.32 -11.10
CA ARG A 471 21.29 -27.33 -11.97
C ARG A 471 20.78 -28.74 -11.69
N ARG A 472 20.60 -29.11 -10.42
CA ARG A 472 20.02 -30.41 -10.04
C ARG A 472 18.65 -30.60 -10.70
N LEU A 473 17.79 -29.58 -10.63
CA LEU A 473 16.46 -29.61 -11.28
C LEU A 473 16.59 -29.62 -12.82
N ALA A 474 17.57 -28.95 -13.39
CA ALA A 474 17.77 -28.92 -14.83
C ALA A 474 18.22 -30.26 -15.40
N GLY A 475 18.96 -31.05 -14.61
CA GLY A 475 19.49 -32.35 -15.01
C GLY A 475 18.65 -33.57 -14.60
N ASP A 476 17.55 -33.39 -13.85
CA ASP A 476 16.75 -34.49 -13.30
C ASP A 476 15.24 -34.20 -13.52
N ASP A 477 14.72 -34.76 -14.62
CA ASP A 477 13.32 -34.54 -15.04
C ASP A 477 12.35 -35.21 -14.06
N GLU A 478 12.65 -36.41 -13.56
CA GLU A 478 11.78 -37.11 -12.61
C GLU A 478 11.65 -36.34 -11.28
N LEU A 479 12.77 -35.87 -10.77
CA LEU A 479 12.79 -35.04 -9.57
C LEU A 479 11.95 -33.76 -9.77
N ARG A 480 12.10 -33.12 -10.92
CA ARG A 480 11.40 -31.88 -11.25
C ARG A 480 9.89 -32.11 -11.36
N GLU A 481 9.46 -33.17 -12.05
CA GLU A 481 8.04 -33.53 -12.19
C GLU A 481 7.40 -33.89 -10.84
N ARG A 482 8.09 -34.65 -10.01
CA ARG A 482 7.62 -35.02 -8.67
C ARG A 482 7.43 -33.78 -7.78
N LEU A 483 8.41 -32.86 -7.76
CA LEU A 483 8.32 -31.62 -6.97
C LEU A 483 7.25 -30.68 -7.52
N ALA A 484 7.09 -30.60 -8.85
CA ALA A 484 6.04 -29.81 -9.49
C ALA A 484 4.64 -30.31 -9.12
N ALA A 485 4.42 -31.62 -9.12
CA ALA A 485 3.14 -32.20 -8.70
C ALA A 485 2.82 -31.86 -7.23
N ALA A 486 3.81 -32.01 -6.35
CA ALA A 486 3.67 -31.64 -4.93
C ALA A 486 3.46 -30.13 -4.73
N ALA A 487 4.06 -29.29 -5.58
CA ALA A 487 3.87 -27.84 -5.57
C ALA A 487 2.41 -27.45 -5.94
N VAL A 488 1.85 -28.07 -6.98
CA VAL A 488 0.44 -27.88 -7.39
C VAL A 488 -0.51 -28.23 -6.24
N GLU A 489 -0.31 -29.39 -5.60
CA GLU A 489 -1.11 -29.79 -4.43
C GLU A 489 -1.00 -28.77 -3.29
N ARG A 490 0.23 -28.37 -2.97
CA ARG A 490 0.51 -27.39 -1.90
C ARG A 490 -0.15 -26.04 -2.14
N ALA A 491 -0.20 -25.58 -3.38
CA ALA A 491 -0.81 -24.30 -3.76
C ALA A 491 -2.29 -24.22 -3.35
N GLY A 492 -3.01 -25.36 -3.34
CA GLY A 492 -4.40 -25.45 -2.89
C GLY A 492 -4.65 -24.95 -1.46
N ALA A 493 -3.65 -25.03 -0.60
CA ALA A 493 -3.75 -24.49 0.77
C ALA A 493 -3.87 -22.96 0.85
N PHE A 494 -3.64 -22.27 -0.27
CA PHE A 494 -3.69 -20.81 -0.40
C PHE A 494 -4.73 -20.36 -1.43
N SER A 495 -5.65 -21.23 -1.79
CA SER A 495 -6.70 -20.95 -2.76
C SER A 495 -7.75 -19.97 -2.23
N GLU A 496 -8.61 -19.48 -3.12
CA GLU A 496 -9.78 -18.67 -2.74
C GLU A 496 -10.72 -19.45 -1.81
N GLU A 497 -10.89 -20.75 -2.02
CA GLU A 497 -11.71 -21.60 -1.16
C GLU A 497 -11.12 -21.70 0.27
N ALA A 498 -9.80 -21.85 0.37
CA ALA A 498 -9.11 -21.85 1.66
C ALA A 498 -9.25 -20.50 2.38
N PHE A 499 -9.16 -19.40 1.63
CA PHE A 499 -9.41 -18.04 2.15
C PHE A 499 -10.84 -17.92 2.68
N VAL A 500 -11.85 -18.30 1.91
CA VAL A 500 -13.27 -18.26 2.30
C VAL A 500 -13.52 -19.09 3.56
N ALA A 501 -12.99 -20.32 3.60
CA ALA A 501 -13.13 -21.19 4.76
C ALA A 501 -12.50 -20.57 6.02
N ARG A 502 -11.31 -19.98 5.89
CA ARG A 502 -10.63 -19.30 7.00
C ARG A 502 -11.35 -18.04 7.45
N TRP A 503 -11.82 -17.21 6.53
CA TRP A 503 -12.61 -16.04 6.86
C TRP A 503 -13.86 -16.40 7.65
N ARG A 504 -14.62 -17.40 7.20
CA ARG A 504 -15.84 -17.85 7.92
C ARG A 504 -15.56 -18.30 9.36
N GLN A 505 -14.42 -18.97 9.60
CA GLN A 505 -14.00 -19.33 10.97
C GLN A 505 -13.75 -18.07 11.83
N ILE A 506 -13.07 -17.06 11.26
CA ILE A 506 -12.80 -15.81 11.95
C ILE A 506 -14.11 -15.07 12.22
N ALA A 507 -14.95 -14.89 11.21
CA ALA A 507 -16.24 -14.20 11.32
C ALA A 507 -17.16 -14.87 12.36
N ALA A 508 -17.26 -16.19 12.36
CA ALA A 508 -18.02 -16.95 13.35
C ALA A 508 -17.51 -16.72 14.79
N SER A 509 -16.18 -16.64 14.98
CA SER A 509 -15.58 -16.36 16.29
C SER A 509 -15.88 -14.95 16.83
N LEU A 510 -16.30 -14.04 15.95
CA LEU A 510 -16.66 -12.66 16.25
C LEU A 510 -18.17 -12.43 16.30
N GLY A 511 -18.98 -13.47 16.02
CA GLY A 511 -20.44 -13.34 15.90
C GLY A 511 -20.91 -12.56 14.67
N LEU A 512 -20.10 -12.50 13.63
CA LEU A 512 -20.38 -11.78 12.38
C LEU A 512 -21.01 -12.67 11.30
N GLY A 513 -21.50 -13.85 11.66
CA GLY A 513 -22.09 -14.83 10.76
C GLY A 513 -23.58 -14.66 10.55
#